data_0e5f3616d88a9a4851fa130571af7d69
#
_entry.id   0e5f3616d88a9a4851fa130571af7d69
#
_cell.length_a   1.000
_cell.length_b   1.000
_cell.length_c   1.000
_cell.angle_alpha   90.00
_cell.angle_beta   90.00
_cell.angle_gamma   90.00
#
_symmetry.space_group_name_H-M   'P 1'
#
loop_
_entity.id
_entity.type
_entity.pdbx_description
1 polymer ?
#
loop_
_entity_poly.entity_id
_entity_poly.type
_entity_poly.pdbx_seq_one_letter_code
_entity_poly.pdbx_strand_id
1 'polypeptide(L)'
;MIMQQKVALAMFAILLISNIGASAPANENVLHPNIVRAMDDADANTQIEFIVQYRPELTTQHLQVAEEIGIEVISTFEFIDGFFGKATASQIRDLSKQDDIFWIEHNSQMEY
;
A
#
# COMPACT_ATOMS: atom_id res chain seq x y z
N MET A 1 -18.67 15.08 -32.45
CA MET A 1 -17.26 14.99 -32.15
C MET A 1 -16.88 15.82 -30.95
N ILE A 2 -17.15 17.10 -31.00
CA ILE A 2 -16.89 17.95 -29.86
C ILE A 2 -17.65 17.51 -28.63
N MET A 3 -18.86 17.07 -28.85
CA MET A 3 -19.72 16.59 -27.75
C MET A 3 -19.13 15.39 -27.04
N GLN A 4 -18.48 14.50 -27.77
CA GLN A 4 -17.87 13.35 -27.15
C GLN A 4 -16.75 13.74 -26.19
N GLN A 5 -15.96 14.73 -26.57
CA GLN A 5 -14.92 15.22 -25.69
C GLN A 5 -15.47 15.80 -24.40
N LYS A 6 -16.56 16.54 -24.52
CA LYS A 6 -17.19 17.11 -23.33
C LYS A 6 -17.71 16.05 -22.39
N VAL A 7 -18.31 15.04 -22.96
CA VAL A 7 -18.82 13.92 -22.17
C VAL A 7 -17.68 13.22 -21.44
N ALA A 8 -16.59 12.98 -22.15
CA ALA A 8 -15.44 12.34 -21.53
C ALA A 8 -14.88 13.15 -20.38
N LEU A 9 -14.81 14.46 -20.57
CA LEU A 9 -14.31 15.33 -19.50
C LEU A 9 -15.24 15.30 -18.30
N ALA A 10 -16.52 15.32 -18.53
CA ALA A 10 -17.48 15.28 -17.44
C ALA A 10 -17.36 13.99 -16.64
N MET A 11 -17.21 12.87 -17.33
CA MET A 11 -17.04 11.60 -16.66
C MET A 11 -15.75 11.56 -15.86
N PHE A 12 -14.68 12.10 -16.40
CA PHE A 12 -13.43 12.14 -15.69
C PHE A 12 -13.55 12.96 -14.41
N ALA A 13 -14.20 14.09 -14.47
CA ALA A 13 -14.38 14.93 -13.30
C ALA A 13 -15.20 14.21 -12.22
N ILE A 14 -16.23 13.50 -12.64
CA ILE A 14 -17.05 12.73 -11.71
C ILE A 14 -16.20 11.67 -11.01
N LEU A 15 -15.35 10.99 -11.76
CA LEU A 15 -14.49 9.97 -11.17
C LEU A 15 -13.54 10.57 -10.16
N LEU A 16 -12.98 11.73 -10.43
CA LEU A 16 -12.12 12.39 -9.49
C LEU A 16 -12.84 12.72 -8.18
N ILE A 17 -14.04 13.23 -8.30
CA ILE A 17 -14.84 13.55 -7.12
C ILE A 17 -15.14 12.30 -6.33
N SER A 18 -15.51 11.23 -7.02
CA SER A 18 -15.80 9.97 -6.36
C SER A 18 -14.57 9.44 -5.63
N ASN A 19 -13.41 9.53 -6.27
CA ASN A 19 -12.19 9.05 -5.64
C ASN A 19 -11.88 9.82 -4.37
N ILE A 20 -12.07 11.13 -4.40
CA ILE A 20 -11.84 11.94 -3.21
C ILE A 20 -12.81 11.54 -2.11
N GLY A 21 -14.07 11.38 -2.46
CA GLY A 21 -15.07 11.02 -1.48
C GLY A 21 -14.96 9.60 -0.97
N ALA A 22 -14.43 8.71 -1.81
CA ALA A 22 -14.33 7.30 -1.47
C ALA A 22 -12.98 6.92 -0.89
N SER A 23 -12.08 7.88 -0.76
CA SER A 23 -10.73 7.62 -0.27
C SER A 23 -10.78 7.12 1.16
N ALA A 24 -10.43 5.87 1.38
CA ALA A 24 -10.37 5.32 2.73
C ALA A 24 -9.16 5.87 3.47
N PRO A 25 -9.30 6.14 4.75
CA PRO A 25 -8.14 6.49 5.56
C PRO A 25 -7.19 5.30 5.67
N ALA A 26 -5.94 5.57 5.96
CA ALA A 26 -5.00 4.51 6.25
C ALA A 26 -5.51 3.71 7.44
N ASN A 27 -5.36 2.40 7.36
CA ASN A 27 -5.80 1.52 8.43
C ASN A 27 -4.65 1.33 9.42
N GLU A 28 -4.61 2.18 10.41
CA GLU A 28 -3.52 2.16 11.37
C GLU A 28 -3.54 0.95 12.29
N ASN A 29 -4.66 0.23 12.35
CA ASN A 29 -4.74 -0.97 13.16
C ASN A 29 -3.87 -2.10 12.65
N VAL A 30 -3.54 -2.08 11.34
CA VAL A 30 -2.67 -3.12 10.78
C VAL A 30 -1.20 -2.72 10.83
N LEU A 31 -0.88 -1.50 11.21
CA LEU A 31 0.49 -1.01 11.24
C LEU A 31 1.09 -1.25 12.62
N HIS A 32 2.15 -2.04 12.66
CA HIS A 32 2.89 -2.25 13.90
C HIS A 32 3.54 -0.93 14.34
N PRO A 33 3.67 -0.68 15.65
CA PRO A 33 4.32 0.55 16.13
C PRO A 33 5.70 0.80 15.56
N ASN A 34 6.46 -0.26 15.27
CA ASN A 34 7.80 -0.08 14.73
C ASN A 34 7.78 0.46 13.30
N ILE A 35 6.79 0.06 12.48
CA ILE A 35 6.69 0.61 11.12
C ILE A 35 6.18 2.05 11.17
N VAL A 36 5.26 2.35 12.07
CA VAL A 36 4.78 3.73 12.26
C VAL A 36 5.95 4.64 12.60
N ARG A 37 6.80 4.20 13.49
CA ARG A 37 7.98 4.96 13.90
C ARG A 37 8.93 5.20 12.73
N ALA A 38 9.19 4.14 11.95
CA ALA A 38 10.04 4.26 10.78
C ALA A 38 9.45 5.22 9.74
N MET A 39 8.13 5.18 9.57
CA MET A 39 7.45 6.07 8.64
C MET A 39 7.50 7.52 9.11
N ASP A 40 7.35 7.74 10.40
CA ASP A 40 7.38 9.09 10.96
C ASP A 40 8.77 9.72 10.86
N ASP A 41 9.80 8.91 10.95
CA ASP A 41 11.18 9.37 10.88
C ASP A 41 11.69 9.53 9.46
N ALA A 42 10.96 9.01 8.48
CA ALA A 42 11.40 9.00 7.09
C ALA A 42 11.03 10.28 6.37
N ASP A 43 11.88 10.69 5.43
CA ASP A 43 11.48 11.74 4.50
C ASP A 43 10.72 11.11 3.32
N ALA A 44 10.30 11.96 2.38
CA ALA A 44 9.42 11.54 1.29
C ALA A 44 10.05 10.48 0.37
N ASN A 45 11.38 10.42 0.33
CA ASN A 45 12.10 9.56 -0.59
C ASN A 45 12.76 8.36 0.08
N THR A 46 12.70 8.29 1.40
CA THR A 46 13.34 7.21 2.15
C THR A 46 12.63 5.88 1.86
N GLN A 47 13.41 4.88 1.48
CA GLN A 47 12.90 3.53 1.27
C GLN A 47 12.94 2.77 2.60
N ILE A 48 11.81 2.25 2.98
CA ILE A 48 11.65 1.53 4.24
C ILE A 48 11.44 0.06 3.92
N GLU A 49 12.20 -0.81 4.58
CA GLU A 49 12.03 -2.25 4.45
C GLU A 49 10.93 -2.70 5.40
N PHE A 50 10.02 -3.49 4.89
CA PHE A 50 8.88 -3.92 5.69
C PHE A 50 8.43 -5.31 5.30
N ILE A 51 7.67 -5.92 6.19
CA ILE A 51 7.02 -7.20 5.97
C ILE A 51 5.53 -6.97 6.07
N VAL A 52 4.80 -7.42 5.07
CA VAL A 52 3.35 -7.40 5.08
C VAL A 52 2.82 -8.82 5.11
N GLN A 53 1.81 -9.03 5.92
CA GLN A 53 1.13 -10.31 6.02
C GLN A 53 -0.33 -10.09 5.67
N TYR A 54 -0.84 -10.93 4.78
CA TYR A 54 -2.22 -10.87 4.33
C TYR A 54 -3.03 -11.93 5.05
N ARG A 55 -4.32 -11.71 5.09
CA ARG A 55 -5.23 -12.79 5.46
C ARG A 55 -5.17 -13.82 4.35
N PRO A 56 -5.28 -15.11 4.69
CA PRO A 56 -5.20 -16.13 3.66
C PRO A 56 -6.25 -15.90 2.59
N GLU A 57 -5.84 -15.96 1.34
CA GLU A 57 -4.47 -16.30 0.95
C GLU A 57 -3.86 -15.18 0.12
N LEU A 58 -2.53 -15.14 0.05
CA LEU A 58 -1.83 -14.18 -0.82
C LEU A 58 -2.03 -14.59 -2.27
N THR A 59 -2.46 -13.64 -3.09
CA THR A 59 -2.74 -13.91 -4.49
C THR A 59 -1.83 -13.07 -5.38
N THR A 60 -1.79 -13.46 -6.64
CA THR A 60 -1.09 -12.69 -7.67
C THR A 60 -1.62 -11.26 -7.74
N GLN A 61 -2.92 -11.10 -7.51
CA GLN A 61 -3.54 -9.79 -7.55
C GLN A 61 -3.00 -8.89 -6.43
N HIS A 62 -2.77 -9.43 -5.25
CA HIS A 62 -2.16 -8.66 -4.17
C HIS A 62 -0.79 -8.14 -4.58
N LEU A 63 0.00 -8.97 -5.23
CA LEU A 63 1.33 -8.57 -5.70
C LEU A 63 1.24 -7.52 -6.80
N GLN A 64 0.26 -7.64 -7.68
CA GLN A 64 0.02 -6.65 -8.72
C GLN A 64 -0.33 -5.27 -8.13
N VAL A 65 -1.20 -5.26 -7.15
CA VAL A 65 -1.59 -4.01 -6.48
C VAL A 65 -0.37 -3.37 -5.82
N ALA A 66 0.46 -4.17 -5.16
CA ALA A 66 1.67 -3.66 -4.55
C ALA A 66 2.59 -3.00 -5.59
N GLU A 67 2.76 -3.63 -6.74
CA GLU A 67 3.57 -3.06 -7.81
C GLU A 67 2.97 -1.78 -8.35
N GLU A 68 1.65 -1.71 -8.48
CA GLU A 68 0.98 -0.51 -8.96
C GLU A 68 1.14 0.66 -8.01
N ILE A 69 1.21 0.38 -6.71
CA ILE A 69 1.50 1.41 -5.72
C ILE A 69 2.93 1.90 -5.84
N GLY A 70 3.82 1.07 -6.38
CA GLY A 70 5.23 1.40 -6.52
C GLY A 70 6.11 0.69 -5.53
N ILE A 71 5.59 -0.34 -4.88
CA ILE A 71 6.34 -1.11 -3.89
C ILE A 71 7.26 -2.09 -4.59
N GLU A 72 8.49 -2.15 -4.14
CA GLU A 72 9.41 -3.17 -4.60
C GLU A 72 9.18 -4.43 -3.77
N VAL A 73 8.63 -5.46 -4.38
CA VAL A 73 8.44 -6.75 -3.73
C VAL A 73 9.74 -7.52 -3.86
N ILE A 74 10.41 -7.78 -2.76
CA ILE A 74 11.73 -8.42 -2.77
C ILE A 74 11.60 -9.93 -2.75
N SER A 75 10.75 -10.45 -1.87
CA SER A 75 10.54 -11.90 -1.80
C SER A 75 9.20 -12.20 -1.15
N THR A 76 8.65 -13.35 -1.50
CA THR A 76 7.45 -13.86 -0.85
C THR A 76 7.86 -14.97 0.12
N PHE A 77 6.97 -15.23 1.09
CA PHE A 77 7.24 -16.25 2.10
C PHE A 77 6.55 -17.56 1.75
N GLU A 78 7.15 -18.68 2.17
CA GLU A 78 6.58 -19.99 1.91
C GLU A 78 5.46 -20.35 2.87
N PHE A 79 5.58 -19.95 4.12
CA PHE A 79 4.72 -20.46 5.18
C PHE A 79 3.73 -19.45 5.70
N ILE A 80 3.84 -18.22 5.28
CA ILE A 80 2.85 -17.19 5.61
C ILE A 80 2.46 -16.46 4.34
N ASP A 81 1.25 -15.94 4.33
CA ASP A 81 0.72 -15.23 3.18
C ASP A 81 1.19 -13.79 3.23
N GLY A 82 2.41 -13.56 2.75
CA GLY A 82 2.98 -12.23 2.82
C GLY A 82 4.23 -12.08 1.98
N PHE A 83 4.78 -10.88 2.03
CA PHE A 83 6.02 -10.60 1.31
C PHE A 83 6.87 -9.60 2.09
N PHE A 84 8.14 -9.60 1.73
CA PHE A 84 9.13 -8.63 2.17
C PHE A 84 9.32 -7.63 1.04
N GLY A 85 9.26 -6.35 1.37
CA GLY A 85 9.38 -5.32 0.35
C GLY A 85 10.02 -4.05 0.85
N LYS A 86 10.19 -3.12 -0.07
CA LYS A 86 10.68 -1.78 0.18
C LYS A 86 9.74 -0.77 -0.42
N ALA A 87 9.50 0.30 0.31
CA ALA A 87 8.65 1.37 -0.19
C ALA A 87 8.83 2.64 0.64
N THR A 88 8.33 3.74 0.13
CA THR A 88 8.26 4.97 0.90
C THR A 88 7.14 4.90 1.94
N ALA A 89 7.18 5.80 2.91
CA ALA A 89 6.12 5.87 3.91
C ALA A 89 4.74 6.05 3.27
N SER A 90 4.65 6.90 2.26
CA SER A 90 3.40 7.14 1.55
C SER A 90 2.87 5.88 0.88
N GLN A 91 3.76 5.10 0.27
CA GLN A 91 3.37 3.85 -0.39
C GLN A 91 2.93 2.79 0.61
N ILE A 92 3.60 2.72 1.75
CA ILE A 92 3.19 1.79 2.81
C ILE A 92 1.82 2.18 3.35
N ARG A 93 1.57 3.46 3.48
CA ARG A 93 0.27 3.95 3.93
C ARG A 93 -0.82 3.59 2.94
N ASP A 94 -0.54 3.72 1.64
CA ASP A 94 -1.49 3.29 0.61
C ASP A 94 -1.75 1.79 0.66
N LEU A 95 -0.70 1.02 0.88
CA LEU A 95 -0.84 -0.43 1.02
C LEU A 95 -1.76 -0.78 2.19
N SER A 96 -1.64 -0.07 3.30
CA SER A 96 -2.41 -0.35 4.51
C SER A 96 -3.91 -0.18 4.33
N LYS A 97 -4.35 0.44 3.25
CA LYS A 97 -5.77 0.64 2.96
C LYS A 97 -6.45 -0.60 2.40
N GLN A 98 -5.67 -1.62 2.05
CA GLN A 98 -6.21 -2.87 1.53
C GLN A 98 -6.92 -3.65 2.63
N ASP A 99 -8.10 -4.18 2.31
CA ASP A 99 -8.91 -4.89 3.31
C ASP A 99 -8.30 -6.22 3.74
N ASP A 100 -7.54 -6.84 2.86
CA ASP A 100 -7.02 -8.17 3.10
C ASP A 100 -5.75 -8.19 3.94
N ILE A 101 -5.24 -7.04 4.32
CA ILE A 101 -4.01 -6.99 5.08
C ILE A 101 -4.29 -7.29 6.54
N PHE A 102 -3.49 -8.19 7.08
CA PHE A 102 -3.53 -8.56 8.49
C PHE A 102 -2.54 -7.73 9.30
N TRP A 103 -1.34 -7.47 8.74
CA TRP A 103 -0.27 -6.90 9.55
C TRP A 103 0.82 -6.33 8.65
N ILE A 104 1.38 -5.18 9.04
CA ILE A 104 2.57 -4.61 8.40
C ILE A 104 3.54 -4.24 9.51
N GLU A 105 4.77 -4.70 9.39
CA GLU A 105 5.80 -4.38 10.37
C GLU A 105 7.11 -3.99 9.69
N HIS A 106 7.93 -3.25 10.41
CA HIS A 106 9.24 -2.88 9.94
C HIS A 106 10.17 -4.09 9.96
N ASN A 107 10.94 -4.23 8.89
CA ASN A 107 11.94 -5.29 8.86
C ASN A 107 13.19 -4.81 9.61
N SER A 108 13.06 -4.67 10.91
CA SER A 108 14.19 -4.32 11.74
C SER A 108 15.06 -5.54 11.90
N GLN A 109 16.35 -5.37 11.69
CA GLN A 109 17.24 -6.42 12.11
C GLN A 109 17.23 -6.42 13.62
N MET A 110 16.67 -7.48 14.15
CA MET A 110 16.56 -7.59 15.58
C MET A 110 17.96 -7.76 16.15
N GLU A 111 18.30 -6.89 17.04
CA GLU A 111 19.53 -7.04 17.80
C GLU A 111 19.16 -7.81 19.05
N TYR A 112 19.69 -8.98 19.13
CA TYR A 112 19.45 -9.84 20.28
C TYR A 112 20.64 -9.79 21.22
#